data_b9bfbd55e49c29f48826e7b653aca97e
#
_entry.id   b9bfbd55e49c29f48826e7b653aca97e
#
_cell.length_a   1.000
_cell.length_b   1.000
_cell.length_c   1.000
_cell.angle_alpha   90.00
_cell.angle_beta   90.00
_cell.angle_gamma   90.00
#
_symmetry.space_group_name_H-M   'P 1'
#
loop_
_entity.id
_entity.type
_entity.pdbx_description
1 polymer ?
#
loop_
_entity_poly.entity_id
_entity_poly.type
_entity_poly.pdbx_seq_one_letter_code
_entity_poly.pdbx_strand_id
1 'polypeptide(L)'
;MSHDRSFQSARPASAVSRREFLATSSAAVLAANLGTPPSKAGEPAAKLALDGGTKAVPQKCSLGIRWGEPERERLNAMLQQDTLFYWKGPQTALMLERFKEVCPVNYAQSCSSGTAALHIAVLAAGIGPGDEVITSPITDIGTVIGVLYQQAVPVFADLGASTYNLDPADVQRRITPKTKAIIAVHLFGNPCDLHALKAIADQHKLVLIEDSCQAWGAKFRGRPIGTVGDMTCFSLQNTKHITCGDGGIVGSNDERFGPLLQRYGDKGCDRIKGGGFHAFSTNYRMSEPQAAVVAAQLTRLEAIAAQRARLGNLLTEKISDLPGVLPHQVHPEDRCVYWFYYFRIQPEAFRCDRAQFVRALAAEGVPCYAGYIAVPLHREPVFQQHGFFAGRWPAREFGLTTMDYTKHQTPEVEAILRTGVRVVIHEGMDEQYIASVAEAIRKVAHHYAA
;
A
#
# COMPACT_ATOMS: atom_id res chain seq x y z
N MET A 1 21.87 35.62 54.96
CA MET A 1 20.59 36.33 54.89
C MET A 1 19.57 35.38 54.27
N SER A 2 18.72 34.96 55.14
CA SER A 2 17.57 34.11 55.04
C SER A 2 16.51 34.63 54.08
N HIS A 3 15.84 33.72 53.31
CA HIS A 3 14.37 33.74 53.24
C HIS A 3 13.85 32.36 52.77
N ASP A 4 13.25 31.78 53.77
CA ASP A 4 12.36 30.62 53.75
C ASP A 4 11.05 30.96 53.02
N ARG A 5 10.52 30.03 52.18
CA ARG A 5 9.11 30.00 51.81
C ARG A 5 8.65 28.55 51.59
N SER A 6 7.87 28.16 52.55
CA SER A 6 7.05 26.97 52.74
C SER A 6 6.35 26.41 51.51
N PHE A 7 6.48 25.09 51.29
CA PHE A 7 5.62 24.27 50.48
C PHE A 7 4.34 23.92 51.24
N GLN A 8 3.18 24.31 50.73
CA GLN A 8 1.89 23.79 51.13
C GLN A 8 1.57 22.52 50.30
N SER A 9 1.36 21.42 51.02
CA SER A 9 0.94 20.14 50.51
C SER A 9 -0.55 20.14 50.11
N ALA A 10 -0.85 19.83 48.84
CA ALA A 10 -2.19 19.50 48.37
C ALA A 10 -2.51 18.05 48.72
N ARG A 11 -3.67 17.83 49.39
CA ARG A 11 -4.21 16.51 49.72
C ARG A 11 -4.69 15.78 48.45
N PRO A 12 -4.54 14.45 48.33
CA PRO A 12 -5.09 13.68 47.24
C PRO A 12 -6.61 13.51 47.38
N ALA A 13 -7.32 13.60 46.25
CA ALA A 13 -8.74 13.33 46.14
C ALA A 13 -9.05 11.86 46.45
N SER A 14 -10.11 11.65 47.24
CA SER A 14 -10.57 10.35 47.73
C SER A 14 -10.97 9.41 46.59
N ALA A 15 -10.41 8.20 46.63
CA ALA A 15 -10.80 7.09 45.74
C ALA A 15 -12.21 6.60 46.08
N VAL A 16 -13.08 6.58 45.09
CA VAL A 16 -14.45 6.00 45.20
C VAL A 16 -14.32 4.48 45.39
N SER A 17 -14.99 3.92 46.39
CA SER A 17 -14.89 2.51 46.70
C SER A 17 -15.68 1.64 45.71
N ARG A 18 -15.21 0.38 45.55
CA ARG A 18 -15.84 -0.62 44.64
C ARG A 18 -17.33 -0.90 44.96
N ARG A 19 -17.80 -0.57 46.18
CA ARG A 19 -19.20 -0.71 46.57
C ARG A 19 -20.09 0.42 46.07
N GLU A 20 -19.58 1.63 45.95
CA GLU A 20 -20.34 2.78 45.42
C GLU A 20 -20.47 2.71 43.88
N PHE A 21 -19.49 2.12 43.20
CA PHE A 21 -19.58 1.87 41.76
C PHE A 21 -20.63 0.81 41.38
N LEU A 22 -20.84 -0.19 42.22
CA LEU A 22 -21.86 -1.25 42.00
C LEU A 22 -23.27 -0.82 42.37
N ALA A 23 -23.47 0.17 43.27
CA ALA A 23 -24.78 0.68 43.63
C ALA A 23 -25.37 1.64 42.57
N THR A 24 -24.54 2.34 41.81
CA THR A 24 -24.98 3.22 40.70
C THR A 24 -25.27 2.46 39.41
N SER A 25 -24.74 1.24 39.25
CA SER A 25 -24.97 0.41 38.04
C SER A 25 -26.30 -0.37 38.12
N SER A 26 -26.90 -0.55 39.28
CA SER A 26 -28.12 -1.36 39.43
C SER A 26 -29.43 -0.55 39.27
N ALA A 27 -29.37 0.77 39.30
CA ALA A 27 -30.55 1.63 39.09
C ALA A 27 -30.83 1.98 37.62
N ALA A 28 -29.87 1.78 36.74
CA ALA A 28 -30.01 2.06 35.29
C ALA A 28 -30.57 0.88 34.48
N VAL A 29 -30.68 -0.32 35.04
CA VAL A 29 -31.14 -1.53 34.34
C VAL A 29 -32.65 -1.78 34.48
N LEU A 30 -33.35 -1.09 35.36
CA LEU A 30 -34.80 -1.28 35.57
C LEU A 30 -35.72 -0.25 34.87
N ALA A 31 -35.20 0.69 34.12
CA ALA A 31 -35.98 1.68 33.36
C ALA A 31 -36.00 1.49 31.82
N ALA A 32 -35.44 0.39 31.32
CA ALA A 32 -35.31 0.13 29.88
C ALA A 32 -36.27 -0.94 29.32
N ASN A 33 -37.36 -1.25 30.04
CA ASN A 33 -38.36 -2.22 29.60
C ASN A 33 -39.76 -1.58 29.45
N LEU A 34 -39.87 -0.49 28.69
CA LEU A 34 -41.16 -0.04 28.13
C LEU A 34 -40.93 0.57 26.75
N GLY A 35 -41.27 -0.21 25.72
CA GLY A 35 -41.47 0.28 24.38
C GLY A 35 -40.27 0.12 23.44
N THR A 36 -40.08 -1.05 22.85
CA THR A 36 -39.50 -1.16 21.51
C THR A 36 -40.39 -0.32 20.59
N PRO A 37 -39.84 0.73 19.93
CA PRO A 37 -40.59 1.35 18.85
C PRO A 37 -40.85 0.28 17.78
N PRO A 38 -42.04 0.25 17.17
CA PRO A 38 -42.34 -0.71 16.12
C PRO A 38 -41.23 -0.58 15.07
N SER A 39 -40.59 -1.68 14.75
CA SER A 39 -39.74 -1.80 13.55
C SER A 39 -40.54 -1.16 12.43
N LYS A 40 -40.02 -0.10 11.81
CA LYS A 40 -40.57 0.43 10.57
C LYS A 40 -40.66 -0.75 9.63
N ALA A 41 -41.87 -1.23 9.38
CA ALA A 41 -42.18 -2.20 8.33
C ALA A 41 -41.53 -1.65 7.06
N GLY A 42 -40.62 -2.46 6.45
CA GLY A 42 -39.68 -2.01 5.46
C GLY A 42 -40.35 -1.24 4.33
N GLU A 43 -39.80 -0.06 4.05
CA GLU A 43 -39.90 0.49 2.70
C GLU A 43 -39.46 -0.62 1.73
N PRO A 44 -40.20 -0.87 0.63
CA PRO A 44 -39.82 -1.90 -0.33
C PRO A 44 -38.38 -1.62 -0.78
N ALA A 45 -37.49 -2.62 -0.66
CA ALA A 45 -36.08 -2.48 -1.02
C ALA A 45 -35.98 -1.81 -2.39
N ALA A 46 -35.25 -0.69 -2.46
CA ALA A 46 -35.17 0.10 -3.68
C ALA A 46 -34.71 -0.78 -4.85
N LYS A 47 -35.46 -0.77 -5.95
CA LYS A 47 -35.21 -1.59 -7.14
C LYS A 47 -33.79 -1.31 -7.67
N LEU A 48 -32.98 -2.35 -7.89
CA LEU A 48 -31.62 -2.18 -8.43
C LEU A 48 -31.66 -1.56 -9.84
N ALA A 49 -30.66 -0.76 -10.17
CA ALA A 49 -30.47 -0.21 -11.51
C ALA A 49 -30.33 -1.34 -12.56
N LEU A 50 -29.77 -2.50 -12.16
CA LEU A 50 -29.68 -3.72 -12.98
C LEU A 50 -31.07 -4.19 -13.42
N ASP A 51 -32.08 -4.02 -12.58
CA ASP A 51 -33.47 -4.43 -12.80
C ASP A 51 -34.35 -3.28 -13.33
N GLY A 52 -33.75 -2.15 -13.73
CA GLY A 52 -34.46 -0.98 -14.25
C GLY A 52 -34.85 0.05 -13.18
N GLY A 53 -34.25 0.02 -11.98
CA GLY A 53 -34.34 1.08 -10.97
C GLY A 53 -33.44 2.28 -11.28
N THR A 54 -33.53 3.33 -10.46
CA THR A 54 -32.69 4.52 -10.58
C THR A 54 -31.30 4.24 -10.03
N LYS A 55 -30.25 4.68 -10.74
CA LYS A 55 -28.85 4.58 -10.31
C LYS A 55 -28.60 5.44 -9.07
N ALA A 56 -27.92 4.89 -8.08
CA ALA A 56 -27.46 5.66 -6.93
C ALA A 56 -26.31 6.61 -7.29
N VAL A 57 -25.48 6.27 -8.28
CA VAL A 57 -24.37 7.11 -8.79
C VAL A 57 -24.66 7.46 -10.25
N PRO A 58 -25.48 8.50 -10.52
CA PRO A 58 -25.88 8.84 -11.89
C PRO A 58 -24.76 9.55 -12.68
N GLN A 59 -23.83 10.20 -11.99
CA GLN A 59 -22.75 10.98 -12.61
C GLN A 59 -21.46 10.18 -12.62
N LYS A 60 -20.70 10.28 -13.74
CA LYS A 60 -19.34 9.78 -13.81
C LYS A 60 -18.39 10.83 -13.24
N CYS A 61 -17.49 10.41 -12.36
CA CYS A 61 -16.38 11.25 -11.91
C CYS A 61 -15.07 10.74 -12.55
N SER A 62 -14.42 11.62 -13.32
CA SER A 62 -13.12 11.33 -13.97
C SER A 62 -12.02 12.08 -13.25
N LEU A 63 -10.86 11.47 -13.11
CA LEU A 63 -9.68 12.17 -12.59
C LEU A 63 -9.22 13.32 -13.48
N GLY A 64 -9.57 13.30 -14.76
CA GLY A 64 -9.19 14.32 -15.71
C GLY A 64 -7.71 14.31 -16.09
N ILE A 65 -7.23 15.44 -16.61
CA ILE A 65 -5.81 15.66 -16.95
C ILE A 65 -5.03 15.96 -15.67
N ARG A 66 -3.94 15.21 -15.42
CA ARG A 66 -3.15 15.26 -14.19
C ARG A 66 -1.89 16.14 -14.30
N TRP A 67 -1.71 16.83 -15.39
CA TRP A 67 -0.58 17.72 -15.66
C TRP A 67 -1.09 19.04 -16.23
N GLY A 68 -0.31 20.10 -16.07
CA GLY A 68 -0.67 21.46 -16.44
C GLY A 68 0.51 22.42 -16.43
N GLU A 69 0.28 23.64 -15.96
CA GLU A 69 1.28 24.69 -15.98
C GLU A 69 2.55 24.34 -15.16
N PRO A 70 2.46 23.74 -13.97
CA PRO A 70 3.68 23.39 -13.21
C PRO A 70 4.61 22.42 -13.96
N GLU A 71 4.06 21.43 -14.67
CA GLU A 71 4.84 20.50 -15.50
C GLU A 71 5.40 21.20 -16.73
N ARG A 72 4.62 22.10 -17.36
CA ARG A 72 5.07 22.89 -18.53
C ARG A 72 6.25 23.76 -18.16
N GLU A 73 6.21 24.48 -17.04
CA GLU A 73 7.32 25.30 -16.54
C GLU A 73 8.59 24.48 -16.34
N ARG A 74 8.47 23.28 -15.72
CA ARG A 74 9.64 22.42 -15.49
C ARG A 74 10.21 21.86 -16.80
N LEU A 75 9.35 21.46 -17.74
CA LEU A 75 9.77 21.00 -19.05
C LEU A 75 10.43 22.13 -19.87
N ASN A 76 9.89 23.35 -19.82
CA ASN A 76 10.51 24.51 -20.46
C ASN A 76 11.86 24.84 -19.84
N ALA A 77 11.99 24.79 -18.50
CA ALA A 77 13.27 24.98 -17.83
C ALA A 77 14.29 23.89 -18.23
N MET A 78 13.84 22.65 -18.39
CA MET A 78 14.68 21.55 -18.86
C MET A 78 15.20 21.79 -20.29
N LEU A 79 14.39 22.38 -21.17
CA LEU A 79 14.79 22.68 -22.55
C LEU A 79 15.88 23.78 -22.65
N GLN A 80 16.16 24.49 -21.56
CA GLN A 80 17.27 25.48 -21.45
C GLN A 80 18.56 24.84 -20.92
N GLN A 81 18.58 23.53 -20.61
CA GLN A 81 19.76 22.83 -20.13
C GLN A 81 20.63 22.34 -21.29
N ASP A 82 21.93 22.23 -21.04
CA ASP A 82 22.90 21.66 -21.99
C ASP A 82 22.93 20.13 -22.00
N THR A 83 22.20 19.47 -21.07
CA THR A 83 22.17 18.03 -20.94
C THR A 83 20.78 17.53 -20.55
N LEU A 84 20.42 16.36 -21.05
CA LEU A 84 19.25 15.59 -20.61
C LEU A 84 19.64 14.37 -19.78
N PHE A 85 20.91 14.28 -19.40
CA PHE A 85 21.45 13.17 -18.64
C PHE A 85 21.16 13.33 -17.15
N TYR A 86 20.68 12.28 -16.50
CA TYR A 86 20.24 12.30 -15.10
C TYR A 86 21.33 12.71 -14.11
N TRP A 87 22.61 12.32 -14.35
CA TRP A 87 23.71 12.55 -13.42
C TRP A 87 24.05 14.02 -13.34
N LYS A 88 23.85 14.62 -12.15
CA LYS A 88 23.93 16.05 -11.92
C LYS A 88 22.97 16.90 -12.77
N GLY A 89 21.93 16.29 -13.33
CA GLY A 89 20.89 17.00 -14.06
C GLY A 89 20.06 17.87 -13.12
N PRO A 90 19.79 19.15 -13.48
CA PRO A 90 19.08 20.09 -12.61
C PRO A 90 17.68 19.62 -12.22
N GLN A 91 16.92 18.97 -13.14
CA GLN A 91 15.57 18.50 -12.82
C GLN A 91 15.63 17.26 -11.94
N THR A 92 16.59 16.37 -12.13
CA THR A 92 16.84 15.22 -11.26
C THR A 92 17.21 15.69 -9.85
N ALA A 93 18.09 16.69 -9.71
CA ALA A 93 18.47 17.25 -8.43
C ALA A 93 17.25 17.84 -7.67
N LEU A 94 16.47 18.69 -8.36
CA LEU A 94 15.25 19.29 -7.81
C LEU A 94 14.21 18.24 -7.42
N MET A 95 14.02 17.21 -8.25
CA MET A 95 13.10 16.12 -7.97
C MET A 95 13.52 15.36 -6.71
N LEU A 96 14.80 15.02 -6.56
CA LEU A 96 15.30 14.28 -5.39
C LEU A 96 15.27 15.14 -4.13
N GLU A 97 15.51 16.44 -4.23
CA GLU A 97 15.33 17.39 -3.12
C GLU A 97 13.88 17.37 -2.61
N ARG A 98 12.90 17.58 -3.51
CA ARG A 98 11.46 17.54 -3.18
C ARG A 98 10.98 16.16 -2.71
N PHE A 99 11.58 15.09 -3.23
CA PHE A 99 11.29 13.74 -2.73
C PHE A 99 11.70 13.60 -1.26
N LYS A 100 12.87 14.12 -0.88
CA LYS A 100 13.34 14.08 0.51
C LYS A 100 12.51 14.92 1.48
N GLU A 101 11.77 15.92 1.00
CA GLU A 101 10.80 16.66 1.81
C GLU A 101 9.59 15.79 2.21
N VAL A 102 9.14 14.91 1.32
CA VAL A 102 7.97 14.03 1.55
C VAL A 102 8.33 12.66 2.10
N CYS A 103 9.54 12.19 1.83
CA CYS A 103 10.12 10.96 2.36
C CYS A 103 11.56 11.26 2.83
N PRO A 104 11.77 11.64 4.11
CA PRO A 104 13.07 12.09 4.62
C PRO A 104 14.06 10.95 4.72
N VAL A 105 14.78 10.72 3.61
CA VAL A 105 15.87 9.76 3.47
C VAL A 105 17.19 10.46 3.14
N ASN A 106 18.31 9.92 3.65
CA ASN A 106 19.64 10.47 3.38
C ASN A 106 20.06 10.25 1.93
N TYR A 107 19.75 9.07 1.40
CA TYR A 107 20.11 8.63 0.05
C TYR A 107 18.85 8.40 -0.77
N ALA A 108 18.82 8.93 -1.97
CA ALA A 108 17.75 8.70 -2.93
C ALA A 108 18.32 8.61 -4.35
N GLN A 109 17.81 7.67 -5.14
CA GLN A 109 18.18 7.47 -6.55
C GLN A 109 16.93 7.33 -7.39
N SER A 110 16.84 8.12 -8.46
CA SER A 110 15.82 7.96 -9.50
C SER A 110 16.11 6.76 -10.39
N CYS A 111 15.05 6.11 -10.85
CA CYS A 111 15.16 4.97 -11.76
C CYS A 111 13.97 4.88 -12.73
N SER A 112 14.04 3.97 -13.68
CA SER A 112 13.12 3.87 -14.81
C SER A 112 11.72 3.34 -14.45
N SER A 113 11.54 2.70 -13.28
CA SER A 113 10.26 2.16 -12.84
C SER A 113 10.30 1.74 -11.36
N GLY A 114 9.13 1.47 -10.76
CA GLY A 114 9.05 0.83 -9.43
C GLY A 114 9.72 -0.54 -9.40
N THR A 115 9.57 -1.34 -10.46
CA THR A 115 10.27 -2.63 -10.62
C THR A 115 11.79 -2.46 -10.58
N ALA A 116 12.31 -1.42 -11.26
CA ALA A 116 13.74 -1.08 -11.21
C ALA A 116 14.17 -0.66 -9.80
N ALA A 117 13.36 0.13 -9.08
CA ALA A 117 13.63 0.52 -7.70
C ALA A 117 13.78 -0.70 -6.77
N LEU A 118 12.85 -1.65 -6.89
CA LEU A 118 12.87 -2.91 -6.13
C LEU A 118 14.09 -3.78 -6.48
N HIS A 119 14.44 -3.89 -7.76
CA HIS A 119 15.63 -4.64 -8.15
C HIS A 119 16.92 -3.97 -7.66
N ILE A 120 17.02 -2.64 -7.71
CA ILE A 120 18.15 -1.89 -7.12
C ILE A 120 18.27 -2.18 -5.62
N ALA A 121 17.14 -2.19 -4.88
CA ALA A 121 17.14 -2.50 -3.44
C ALA A 121 17.58 -3.95 -3.17
N VAL A 122 17.12 -4.93 -3.95
CA VAL A 122 17.53 -6.33 -3.88
C VAL A 122 19.04 -6.49 -4.13
N LEU A 123 19.57 -5.81 -5.14
CA LEU A 123 21.00 -5.79 -5.43
C LEU A 123 21.80 -5.13 -4.29
N ALA A 124 21.34 -4.01 -3.76
CA ALA A 124 21.99 -3.30 -2.67
C ALA A 124 21.98 -4.12 -1.36
N ALA A 125 20.96 -4.93 -1.14
CA ALA A 125 20.87 -5.88 -0.03
C ALA A 125 21.83 -7.07 -0.18
N GLY A 126 22.53 -7.21 -1.32
CA GLY A 126 23.45 -8.32 -1.60
C GLY A 126 22.75 -9.66 -1.78
N ILE A 127 21.48 -9.67 -2.16
CA ILE A 127 20.68 -10.88 -2.39
C ILE A 127 21.16 -11.55 -3.66
N GLY A 128 21.38 -12.87 -3.60
CA GLY A 128 21.96 -13.67 -4.67
C GLY A 128 21.35 -15.06 -4.80
N PRO A 129 21.99 -15.94 -5.59
CA PRO A 129 21.44 -17.25 -5.94
C PRO A 129 21.13 -18.13 -4.72
N GLY A 130 19.87 -18.55 -4.62
CA GLY A 130 19.37 -19.41 -3.56
C GLY A 130 18.96 -18.72 -2.26
N ASP A 131 19.24 -17.41 -2.11
CA ASP A 131 18.71 -16.61 -1.01
C ASP A 131 17.19 -16.50 -1.10
N GLU A 132 16.52 -16.40 0.04
CA GLU A 132 15.06 -16.28 0.11
C GLU A 132 14.63 -14.86 0.51
N VAL A 133 13.57 -14.37 -0.14
CA VAL A 133 12.96 -13.06 0.14
C VAL A 133 11.49 -13.26 0.41
N ILE A 134 11.05 -12.93 1.63
CA ILE A 134 9.65 -13.06 2.04
C ILE A 134 8.86 -11.83 1.57
N THR A 135 7.69 -12.04 0.94
CA THR A 135 6.83 -10.94 0.49
C THR A 135 5.37 -11.33 0.34
N SER A 136 4.53 -10.36 -0.03
CA SER A 136 3.09 -10.53 -0.28
C SER A 136 2.82 -11.26 -1.60
N PRO A 137 1.89 -12.22 -1.63
CA PRO A 137 1.40 -12.83 -2.86
C PRO A 137 0.33 -12.01 -3.58
N ILE A 138 -0.24 -10.97 -2.93
CA ILE A 138 -1.08 -9.96 -3.60
C ILE A 138 -0.24 -8.71 -3.81
N THR A 139 0.32 -8.57 -4.99
CA THR A 139 1.09 -7.41 -5.42
C THR A 139 1.25 -7.42 -6.94
N ASP A 140 1.84 -6.37 -7.50
CA ASP A 140 2.37 -6.41 -8.87
C ASP A 140 3.56 -7.36 -8.95
N ILE A 141 3.69 -8.11 -10.05
CA ILE A 141 4.81 -9.03 -10.23
C ILE A 141 6.18 -8.32 -10.15
N GLY A 142 6.22 -7.02 -10.40
CA GLY A 142 7.41 -6.18 -10.25
C GLY A 142 8.06 -6.26 -8.87
N THR A 143 7.30 -6.59 -7.84
CA THR A 143 7.84 -6.79 -6.47
C THR A 143 8.84 -7.95 -6.42
N VAL A 144 8.67 -8.99 -7.22
CA VAL A 144 9.48 -10.22 -7.16
C VAL A 144 10.40 -10.43 -8.38
N ILE A 145 10.23 -9.67 -9.46
CA ILE A 145 11.07 -9.80 -10.65
C ILE A 145 12.55 -9.63 -10.31
N GLY A 146 12.90 -8.60 -9.51
CA GLY A 146 14.28 -8.36 -9.10
C GLY A 146 14.86 -9.51 -8.28
N VAL A 147 14.06 -10.15 -7.42
CA VAL A 147 14.44 -11.33 -6.66
C VAL A 147 14.78 -12.49 -7.59
N LEU A 148 13.89 -12.77 -8.55
CA LEU A 148 14.08 -13.84 -9.53
C LEU A 148 15.28 -13.59 -10.43
N TYR A 149 15.53 -12.35 -10.88
CA TYR A 149 16.70 -12.02 -11.69
C TYR A 149 18.02 -12.26 -10.97
N GLN A 150 18.05 -12.13 -9.63
CA GLN A 150 19.19 -12.48 -8.81
C GLN A 150 19.30 -13.99 -8.55
N GLN A 151 18.46 -14.82 -9.18
CA GLN A 151 18.36 -16.26 -8.91
C GLN A 151 18.03 -16.58 -7.44
N ALA A 152 17.47 -15.61 -6.73
CA ALA A 152 16.91 -15.76 -5.40
C ALA A 152 15.45 -16.25 -5.48
N VAL A 153 14.87 -16.56 -4.34
CA VAL A 153 13.60 -17.28 -4.22
C VAL A 153 12.56 -16.39 -3.52
N PRO A 154 11.53 -15.92 -4.21
CA PRO A 154 10.37 -15.32 -3.52
C PRO A 154 9.67 -16.35 -2.63
N VAL A 155 9.52 -16.02 -1.35
CA VAL A 155 8.75 -16.80 -0.38
C VAL A 155 7.49 -15.98 -0.03
N PHE A 156 6.33 -16.48 -0.40
CA PHE A 156 5.09 -15.74 -0.19
C PHE A 156 4.55 -16.03 1.20
N ALA A 157 4.34 -14.99 2.02
CA ALA A 157 3.67 -15.08 3.31
C ALA A 157 2.19 -14.73 3.17
N ASP A 158 1.36 -15.30 4.04
CA ASP A 158 -0.07 -14.99 4.08
C ASP A 158 -0.32 -13.58 4.58
N LEU A 159 -1.53 -13.09 4.44
CA LEU A 159 -1.91 -11.72 4.78
C LEU A 159 -2.86 -11.69 5.98
N GLY A 160 -2.87 -10.57 6.71
CA GLY A 160 -3.87 -10.33 7.74
C GLY A 160 -5.26 -10.15 7.13
N ALA A 161 -6.23 -10.88 7.66
CA ALA A 161 -7.60 -10.93 7.16
C ALA A 161 -8.32 -9.57 7.10
N SER A 162 -7.90 -8.62 7.93
CA SER A 162 -8.54 -7.31 8.05
C SER A 162 -7.71 -6.19 7.41
N THR A 163 -6.39 -6.25 7.45
CA THR A 163 -5.51 -5.20 6.90
C THR A 163 -5.13 -5.45 5.45
N TYR A 164 -5.17 -6.72 5.02
CA TYR A 164 -4.72 -7.23 3.71
C TYR A 164 -3.22 -7.01 3.45
N ASN A 165 -2.45 -6.69 4.49
CA ASN A 165 -0.99 -6.60 4.46
C ASN A 165 -0.36 -7.87 5.03
N LEU A 166 0.96 -8.02 4.87
CA LEU A 166 1.70 -9.16 5.42
C LEU A 166 1.32 -9.44 6.87
N ASP A 167 0.98 -10.70 7.18
CA ASP A 167 0.81 -11.16 8.55
C ASP A 167 2.20 -11.41 9.18
N PRO A 168 2.60 -10.62 10.19
CA PRO A 168 3.91 -10.80 10.85
C PRO A 168 4.09 -12.21 11.43
N ALA A 169 3.02 -12.86 11.88
CA ALA A 169 3.09 -14.21 12.41
C ALA A 169 3.39 -15.24 11.31
N ASP A 170 2.83 -15.06 10.11
CA ASP A 170 3.18 -15.93 8.98
C ASP A 170 4.57 -15.64 8.43
N VAL A 171 4.98 -14.37 8.38
CA VAL A 171 6.36 -13.99 8.04
C VAL A 171 7.35 -14.71 8.94
N GLN A 172 7.14 -14.67 10.26
CA GLN A 172 7.99 -15.36 11.24
C GLN A 172 8.07 -16.88 10.99
N ARG A 173 6.94 -17.53 10.66
CA ARG A 173 6.89 -18.98 10.37
C ARG A 173 7.64 -19.37 9.09
N ARG A 174 7.83 -18.45 8.15
CA ARG A 174 8.48 -18.72 6.85
C ARG A 174 9.96 -18.43 6.81
N ILE A 175 10.52 -17.90 7.90
CA ILE A 175 11.97 -17.64 7.97
C ILE A 175 12.73 -18.95 8.00
N THR A 176 13.73 -19.05 7.13
CA THR A 176 14.71 -20.14 7.07
C THR A 176 16.14 -19.58 7.18
N PRO A 177 17.17 -20.41 7.32
CA PRO A 177 18.57 -19.95 7.27
C PRO A 177 18.97 -19.28 5.94
N LYS A 178 18.18 -19.46 4.87
CA LYS A 178 18.38 -18.82 3.56
C LYS A 178 17.70 -17.47 3.42
N THR A 179 16.79 -17.11 4.33
CA THR A 179 16.08 -15.83 4.28
C THR A 179 17.05 -14.68 4.49
N LYS A 180 17.00 -13.67 3.60
CA LYS A 180 17.87 -12.48 3.63
C LYS A 180 17.09 -11.17 3.76
N ALA A 181 15.85 -11.13 3.28
CA ALA A 181 15.06 -9.91 3.30
C ALA A 181 13.56 -10.18 3.43
N ILE A 182 12.86 -9.13 3.86
CA ILE A 182 11.40 -9.01 3.80
C ILE A 182 11.11 -7.82 2.89
N ILE A 183 10.24 -7.99 1.87
CA ILE A 183 9.67 -6.88 1.09
C ILE A 183 8.25 -6.65 1.59
N ALA A 184 8.04 -5.58 2.34
CA ALA A 184 6.76 -5.18 2.89
C ALA A 184 6.00 -4.32 1.87
N VAL A 185 4.98 -4.89 1.24
CA VAL A 185 4.13 -4.17 0.28
C VAL A 185 3.02 -3.44 1.03
N HIS A 186 2.99 -2.11 0.95
CA HIS A 186 1.92 -1.29 1.51
C HIS A 186 0.68 -1.34 0.60
N LEU A 187 -0.03 -2.47 0.68
CA LEU A 187 -1.05 -2.85 -0.29
C LEU A 187 -2.21 -1.84 -0.27
N PHE A 188 -2.62 -1.40 -1.46
CA PHE A 188 -3.70 -0.42 -1.67
C PHE A 188 -3.46 0.96 -1.05
N GLY A 189 -2.22 1.23 -0.58
CA GLY A 189 -1.86 2.47 0.12
C GLY A 189 -2.06 2.40 1.63
N ASN A 190 -2.36 1.22 2.18
CA ASN A 190 -2.46 0.97 3.61
C ASN A 190 -1.09 0.54 4.17
N PRO A 191 -0.53 1.22 5.18
CA PRO A 191 0.76 0.83 5.78
C PRO A 191 0.74 -0.60 6.34
N CYS A 192 1.83 -1.35 6.11
CA CYS A 192 2.08 -2.59 6.85
C CYS A 192 2.35 -2.30 8.32
N ASP A 193 2.21 -3.30 9.19
CA ASP A 193 2.72 -3.20 10.55
C ASP A 193 4.26 -3.24 10.56
N LEU A 194 4.84 -2.06 10.29
CA LEU A 194 6.28 -1.91 10.18
C LEU A 194 7.00 -2.11 11.52
N HIS A 195 6.35 -1.91 12.67
CA HIS A 195 6.96 -2.20 13.96
C HIS A 195 7.18 -3.70 14.13
N ALA A 196 6.16 -4.51 13.85
CA ALA A 196 6.28 -5.97 13.95
C ALA A 196 7.26 -6.52 12.91
N LEU A 197 7.16 -6.08 11.64
CA LEU A 197 8.06 -6.54 10.58
C LEU A 197 9.52 -6.12 10.82
N LYS A 198 9.76 -4.90 11.34
CA LYS A 198 11.13 -4.45 11.67
C LYS A 198 11.71 -5.22 12.85
N ALA A 199 10.91 -5.50 13.88
CA ALA A 199 11.34 -6.32 15.01
C ALA A 199 11.75 -7.73 14.56
N ILE A 200 10.98 -8.36 13.66
CA ILE A 200 11.33 -9.66 13.07
C ILE A 200 12.62 -9.54 12.25
N ALA A 201 12.72 -8.52 11.39
CA ALA A 201 13.91 -8.32 10.57
C ALA A 201 15.17 -8.14 11.41
N ASP A 202 15.11 -7.33 12.47
CA ASP A 202 16.23 -7.10 13.38
C ASP A 202 16.64 -8.37 14.15
N GLN A 203 15.66 -9.11 14.67
CA GLN A 203 15.89 -10.37 15.37
C GLN A 203 16.64 -11.40 14.50
N HIS A 204 16.28 -11.46 13.21
CA HIS A 204 16.85 -12.44 12.27
C HIS A 204 17.94 -11.86 11.38
N LYS A 205 18.33 -10.58 11.58
CA LYS A 205 19.33 -9.87 10.77
C LYS A 205 18.97 -9.83 9.28
N LEU A 206 17.69 -9.66 9.00
CA LEU A 206 17.13 -9.51 7.64
C LEU A 206 17.10 -8.06 7.24
N VAL A 207 17.14 -7.79 5.93
CA VAL A 207 16.90 -6.48 5.37
C VAL A 207 15.39 -6.28 5.21
N LEU A 208 14.85 -5.15 5.71
CA LEU A 208 13.46 -4.76 5.49
C LEU A 208 13.39 -3.74 4.35
N ILE A 209 12.77 -4.12 3.24
CA ILE A 209 12.50 -3.25 2.08
C ILE A 209 11.02 -2.88 2.08
N GLU A 210 10.71 -1.57 2.07
CA GLU A 210 9.36 -1.09 1.91
C GLU A 210 9.01 -0.96 0.42
N ASP A 211 8.07 -1.77 -0.08
CA ASP A 211 7.46 -1.53 -1.39
C ASP A 211 6.33 -0.52 -1.23
N SER A 212 6.70 0.75 -1.39
CA SER A 212 5.84 1.92 -1.25
C SER A 212 5.20 2.35 -2.59
N CYS A 213 5.26 1.50 -3.62
CA CYS A 213 4.75 1.81 -4.97
C CYS A 213 3.25 2.14 -5.01
N GLN A 214 2.49 1.72 -4.02
CA GLN A 214 1.05 1.99 -3.89
C GLN A 214 0.74 3.00 -2.77
N ALA A 215 1.75 3.60 -2.11
CA ALA A 215 1.58 4.30 -0.84
C ALA A 215 2.20 5.71 -0.81
N TRP A 216 2.22 6.42 -1.94
CA TRP A 216 2.69 7.80 -2.01
C TRP A 216 1.98 8.71 -1.01
N GLY A 217 2.71 9.27 -0.05
CA GLY A 217 2.18 10.14 0.98
C GLY A 217 1.47 9.43 2.13
N ALA A 218 1.48 8.09 2.20
CA ALA A 218 1.00 7.35 3.37
C ALA A 218 1.89 7.60 4.59
N LYS A 219 1.33 7.37 5.79
CA LYS A 219 2.06 7.54 7.06
C LYS A 219 1.82 6.34 7.96
N PHE A 220 2.89 5.79 8.50
CA PHE A 220 2.87 4.78 9.55
C PHE A 220 3.11 5.44 10.90
N ARG A 221 2.16 5.39 11.81
CA ARG A 221 2.23 6.05 13.13
C ARG A 221 2.66 7.51 13.03
N GLY A 222 2.07 8.24 12.08
CA GLY A 222 2.39 9.64 11.81
C GLY A 222 3.69 9.90 11.03
N ARG A 223 4.57 8.90 10.87
CA ARG A 223 5.83 9.01 10.11
C ARG A 223 5.59 8.73 8.63
N PRO A 224 6.22 9.46 7.70
CA PRO A 224 6.14 9.15 6.27
C PRO A 224 6.57 7.69 5.99
N ILE A 225 5.81 6.99 5.11
CA ILE A 225 6.20 5.69 4.58
C ILE A 225 7.55 5.80 3.87
N GLY A 226 8.36 4.75 3.99
CA GLY A 226 9.71 4.70 3.42
C GLY A 226 10.80 5.12 4.38
N THR A 227 10.48 5.37 5.66
CA THR A 227 11.43 5.84 6.67
C THR A 227 11.64 4.87 7.84
N VAL A 228 11.05 3.69 7.79
CA VAL A 228 11.16 2.67 8.85
C VAL A 228 12.00 1.48 8.40
N GLY A 229 11.80 1.00 7.18
CA GLY A 229 12.63 -0.05 6.58
C GLY A 229 14.06 0.43 6.29
N ASP A 230 14.93 -0.51 5.94
CA ASP A 230 16.31 -0.23 5.57
C ASP A 230 16.38 0.45 4.20
N MET A 231 15.47 0.11 3.30
CA MET A 231 15.30 0.73 1.97
C MET A 231 13.83 0.88 1.63
N THR A 232 13.52 1.83 0.74
CA THR A 232 12.15 2.07 0.24
C THR A 232 12.13 2.22 -1.28
N CYS A 233 11.05 1.77 -1.91
CA CYS A 233 10.88 1.77 -3.36
C CYS A 233 9.53 2.41 -3.73
N PHE A 234 9.55 3.40 -4.62
CA PHE A 234 8.37 4.09 -5.12
C PHE A 234 8.22 3.94 -6.62
N SER A 235 6.99 3.82 -7.10
CA SER A 235 6.64 3.81 -8.52
C SER A 235 6.00 5.12 -8.94
N LEU A 236 6.36 5.61 -10.11
CA LEU A 236 5.81 6.79 -10.77
C LEU A 236 5.04 6.42 -12.05
N GLN A 237 4.59 5.15 -12.14
CA GLN A 237 3.77 4.66 -13.23
C GLN A 237 2.43 5.41 -13.29
N ASN A 238 1.83 5.50 -14.47
CA ASN A 238 0.68 6.36 -14.77
C ASN A 238 -0.51 6.26 -13.81
N THR A 239 -0.75 5.11 -13.16
CA THR A 239 -1.88 4.93 -12.24
C THR A 239 -1.59 5.33 -10.79
N LYS A 240 -0.35 5.73 -10.47
CA LYS A 240 0.04 6.10 -9.09
C LYS A 240 -0.47 7.49 -8.71
N HIS A 241 -0.42 7.85 -7.43
CA HIS A 241 -0.89 9.13 -6.90
C HIS A 241 -0.24 10.33 -7.58
N ILE A 242 1.05 10.22 -7.86
CA ILE A 242 1.82 11.12 -8.74
C ILE A 242 2.53 10.29 -9.81
N THR A 243 2.83 10.90 -10.96
CA THR A 243 3.32 10.14 -12.11
C THR A 243 4.17 10.98 -13.07
N CYS A 244 5.05 10.31 -13.81
CA CYS A 244 5.68 10.83 -15.03
C CYS A 244 5.50 9.87 -16.22
N GLY A 245 4.44 9.06 -16.20
CA GLY A 245 4.21 7.98 -17.17
C GLY A 245 4.80 6.67 -16.66
N ASP A 246 6.11 6.54 -16.70
CA ASP A 246 6.88 5.48 -16.06
C ASP A 246 8.10 6.06 -15.35
N GLY A 247 8.43 5.52 -14.18
CA GLY A 247 9.53 5.97 -13.34
C GLY A 247 9.48 5.32 -11.96
N GLY A 248 10.53 5.56 -11.20
CA GLY A 248 10.63 5.11 -9.81
C GLY A 248 11.70 5.87 -9.03
N ILE A 249 11.64 5.74 -7.72
CA ILE A 249 12.66 6.26 -6.81
C ILE A 249 12.93 5.17 -5.77
N VAL A 250 14.21 4.93 -5.47
CA VAL A 250 14.66 4.10 -4.37
C VAL A 250 15.39 4.97 -3.35
N GLY A 251 15.13 4.75 -2.06
CA GLY A 251 15.72 5.53 -0.98
C GLY A 251 16.22 4.68 0.18
N SER A 252 17.12 5.24 1.00
CA SER A 252 17.64 4.62 2.22
C SER A 252 18.15 5.68 3.20
N ASN A 253 18.06 5.36 4.49
CA ASN A 253 18.77 6.07 5.54
C ASN A 253 20.05 5.36 6.00
N ASP A 254 20.26 4.11 5.56
CA ASP A 254 21.38 3.29 5.96
C ASP A 254 22.60 3.50 5.05
N GLU A 255 23.73 3.82 5.66
CA GLU A 255 25.02 4.04 4.95
C GLU A 255 25.56 2.79 4.26
N ARG A 256 25.12 1.60 4.67
CA ARG A 256 25.49 0.34 4.01
C ARG A 256 24.89 0.25 2.60
N PHE A 257 23.64 0.71 2.45
CA PHE A 257 22.87 0.57 1.22
C PHE A 257 22.87 1.84 0.38
N GLY A 258 22.77 3.02 1.03
CA GLY A 258 22.60 4.31 0.35
C GLY A 258 23.57 4.55 -0.82
N PRO A 259 24.90 4.42 -0.64
CA PRO A 259 25.88 4.62 -1.73
C PRO A 259 25.75 3.60 -2.87
N LEU A 260 25.15 2.43 -2.60
CA LEU A 260 24.96 1.37 -3.58
C LEU A 260 23.77 1.64 -4.52
N LEU A 261 22.79 2.44 -4.10
CA LEU A 261 21.59 2.73 -4.89
C LEU A 261 21.94 3.37 -6.24
N GLN A 262 22.86 4.36 -6.23
CA GLN A 262 23.33 4.99 -7.44
C GLN A 262 24.08 4.01 -8.36
N ARG A 263 24.97 3.21 -7.76
CA ARG A 263 25.77 2.23 -8.49
C ARG A 263 24.89 1.21 -9.20
N TYR A 264 23.93 0.61 -8.51
CA TYR A 264 23.02 -0.38 -9.10
C TYR A 264 21.96 0.24 -10.02
N GLY A 265 21.65 1.52 -9.85
CA GLY A 265 20.80 2.26 -10.78
C GLY A 265 21.46 2.56 -12.14
N ASP A 266 22.80 2.47 -12.25
CA ASP A 266 23.58 2.83 -13.44
C ASP A 266 24.62 1.77 -13.83
N LYS A 267 24.20 0.58 -14.17
CA LYS A 267 25.03 -0.49 -14.75
C LYS A 267 26.20 -0.93 -13.86
N GLY A 268 26.16 -0.68 -12.56
CA GLY A 268 27.28 -0.93 -11.63
C GLY A 268 28.37 0.14 -11.66
N CYS A 269 28.14 1.29 -12.34
CA CYS A 269 29.07 2.41 -12.40
C CYS A 269 29.01 3.24 -11.11
N ASP A 270 30.14 3.43 -10.44
CA ASP A 270 30.24 4.28 -9.24
C ASP A 270 30.56 5.73 -9.64
N ARG A 271 29.54 6.52 -9.89
CA ARG A 271 29.72 7.93 -10.27
C ARG A 271 30.11 8.83 -9.09
N ILE A 272 29.87 8.40 -7.88
CA ILE A 272 30.22 9.14 -6.68
C ILE A 272 31.73 9.13 -6.46
N LYS A 273 32.38 7.98 -6.72
CA LYS A 273 33.84 7.78 -6.53
C LYS A 273 34.67 7.97 -7.82
N GLY A 274 34.12 8.63 -8.82
CA GLY A 274 34.86 9.00 -10.03
C GLY A 274 34.74 8.03 -11.19
N GLY A 275 33.81 7.09 -11.16
CA GLY A 275 33.52 6.18 -12.26
C GLY A 275 34.09 4.76 -12.03
N GLY A 276 34.08 3.96 -13.11
CA GLY A 276 34.43 2.54 -13.04
C GLY A 276 33.24 1.63 -12.77
N PHE A 277 33.31 0.40 -13.23
CA PHE A 277 32.27 -0.62 -13.02
C PHE A 277 32.69 -1.53 -11.87
N HIS A 278 31.93 -1.51 -10.80
CA HIS A 278 32.23 -2.25 -9.56
C HIS A 278 31.23 -3.37 -9.27
N ALA A 279 30.17 -3.49 -10.11
CA ALA A 279 29.14 -4.50 -9.99
C ALA A 279 28.43 -4.71 -11.34
N PHE A 280 27.64 -5.77 -11.43
CA PHE A 280 26.74 -6.00 -12.56
C PHE A 280 25.36 -5.47 -12.22
N SER A 281 24.80 -4.63 -13.08
CA SER A 281 23.41 -4.16 -13.01
C SER A 281 22.96 -3.71 -14.40
N THR A 282 21.68 -3.44 -14.55
CA THR A 282 21.13 -2.91 -15.80
C THR A 282 21.15 -1.38 -15.80
N ASN A 283 20.79 -0.79 -16.94
CA ASN A 283 20.59 0.64 -17.05
C ASN A 283 19.17 1.01 -16.60
N TYR A 284 19.05 1.43 -15.34
CA TYR A 284 17.79 1.86 -14.74
C TYR A 284 17.61 3.38 -14.65
N ARG A 285 18.40 4.16 -15.39
CA ARG A 285 18.40 5.62 -15.31
C ARG A 285 17.05 6.21 -15.74
N MET A 286 16.58 7.18 -14.97
CA MET A 286 15.50 8.10 -15.35
C MET A 286 16.10 9.32 -16.06
N SER A 287 15.47 9.83 -17.09
CA SER A 287 15.95 11.01 -17.83
C SER A 287 15.39 12.31 -17.24
N GLU A 288 16.03 13.45 -17.57
CA GLU A 288 15.63 14.80 -17.14
C GLU A 288 14.17 15.15 -17.46
N PRO A 289 13.58 14.82 -18.63
CA PRO A 289 12.17 15.09 -18.90
C PRO A 289 11.22 14.44 -17.89
N GLN A 290 11.48 13.19 -17.51
CA GLN A 290 10.68 12.50 -16.48
C GLN A 290 10.86 13.14 -15.11
N ALA A 291 12.10 13.48 -14.76
CA ALA A 291 12.42 14.15 -13.50
C ALA A 291 11.75 15.52 -13.40
N ALA A 292 11.70 16.30 -14.47
CA ALA A 292 11.01 17.59 -14.54
C ALA A 292 9.51 17.45 -14.22
N VAL A 293 8.84 16.46 -14.80
CA VAL A 293 7.43 16.18 -14.52
C VAL A 293 7.24 15.79 -13.05
N VAL A 294 8.07 14.89 -12.52
CA VAL A 294 7.96 14.44 -11.12
C VAL A 294 8.22 15.58 -10.14
N ALA A 295 9.20 16.44 -10.43
CA ALA A 295 9.48 17.60 -9.59
C ALA A 295 8.26 18.52 -9.45
N ALA A 296 7.45 18.68 -10.52
CA ALA A 296 6.18 19.41 -10.44
C ALA A 296 5.11 18.61 -9.66
N GLN A 297 4.97 17.31 -9.92
CA GLN A 297 3.97 16.46 -9.26
C GLN A 297 4.14 16.39 -7.74
N LEU A 298 5.39 16.34 -7.25
CA LEU A 298 5.71 16.26 -5.81
C LEU A 298 5.16 17.47 -5.02
N THR A 299 5.05 18.66 -5.63
CA THR A 299 4.54 19.86 -4.93
C THR A 299 3.10 19.75 -4.47
N ARG A 300 2.30 18.85 -5.07
CA ARG A 300 0.90 18.64 -4.72
C ARG A 300 0.61 17.28 -4.07
N LEU A 301 1.63 16.46 -3.80
CA LEU A 301 1.46 15.12 -3.24
C LEU A 301 0.71 15.12 -1.92
N GLU A 302 1.02 16.04 -1.00
CA GLU A 302 0.35 16.09 0.31
C GLU A 302 -1.16 16.37 0.16
N ALA A 303 -1.53 17.29 -0.72
CA ALA A 303 -2.96 17.58 -0.99
C ALA A 303 -3.69 16.35 -1.59
N ILE A 304 -3.05 15.66 -2.53
CA ILE A 304 -3.58 14.42 -3.13
C ILE A 304 -3.75 13.34 -2.06
N ALA A 305 -2.72 13.09 -1.24
CA ALA A 305 -2.74 12.07 -0.20
C ALA A 305 -3.80 12.36 0.88
N ALA A 306 -3.89 13.61 1.34
CA ALA A 306 -4.88 14.04 2.32
C ALA A 306 -6.31 13.88 1.79
N GLN A 307 -6.57 14.29 0.55
CA GLN A 307 -7.89 14.16 -0.07
C GLN A 307 -8.30 12.69 -0.21
N ARG A 308 -7.41 11.82 -0.72
CA ARG A 308 -7.71 10.38 -0.86
C ARG A 308 -7.95 9.71 0.49
N ALA A 309 -7.13 10.04 1.51
CA ALA A 309 -7.33 9.55 2.87
C ALA A 309 -8.70 9.95 3.43
N ARG A 310 -9.07 11.23 3.28
CA ARG A 310 -10.38 11.76 3.72
C ARG A 310 -11.54 11.03 3.04
N LEU A 311 -11.49 10.87 1.73
CA LEU A 311 -12.56 10.22 0.95
C LEU A 311 -12.67 8.72 1.26
N GLY A 312 -11.55 8.01 1.40
CA GLY A 312 -11.54 6.59 1.74
C GLY A 312 -12.05 6.34 3.16
N ASN A 313 -11.63 7.17 4.13
CA ASN A 313 -12.14 7.09 5.50
C ASN A 313 -13.65 7.37 5.57
N LEU A 314 -14.13 8.37 4.83
CA LEU A 314 -15.57 8.67 4.72
C LEU A 314 -16.35 7.49 4.15
N LEU A 315 -15.82 6.81 3.11
CA LEU A 315 -16.48 5.62 2.57
C LEU A 315 -16.53 4.50 3.61
N THR A 316 -15.43 4.26 4.33
CA THR A 316 -15.37 3.27 5.43
C THR A 316 -16.42 3.58 6.50
N GLU A 317 -16.48 4.83 6.98
CA GLU A 317 -17.47 5.27 7.97
C GLU A 317 -18.91 4.96 7.53
N LYS A 318 -19.21 5.23 6.25
CA LYS A 318 -20.57 5.07 5.71
C LYS A 318 -21.00 3.63 5.42
N ILE A 319 -20.07 2.65 5.39
CA ILE A 319 -20.41 1.26 5.05
C ILE A 319 -20.01 0.24 6.13
N SER A 320 -19.36 0.68 7.21
CA SER A 320 -18.87 -0.23 8.27
C SER A 320 -20.01 -0.89 9.09
N ASP A 321 -21.19 -0.31 9.09
CA ASP A 321 -22.38 -0.82 9.77
C ASP A 321 -23.15 -1.87 8.94
N LEU A 322 -22.79 -2.07 7.68
CA LEU A 322 -23.47 -3.01 6.78
C LEU A 322 -23.08 -4.45 7.11
N PRO A 323 -24.04 -5.31 7.48
CA PRO A 323 -23.76 -6.72 7.67
C PRO A 323 -23.16 -7.35 6.41
N GLY A 324 -22.10 -8.12 6.59
CA GLY A 324 -21.44 -8.82 5.49
C GLY A 324 -20.54 -7.97 4.57
N VAL A 325 -20.43 -6.66 4.79
CA VAL A 325 -19.48 -5.76 4.11
C VAL A 325 -18.31 -5.49 5.05
N LEU A 326 -17.09 -5.84 4.64
CA LEU A 326 -15.89 -5.75 5.47
C LEU A 326 -14.85 -4.81 4.83
N PRO A 327 -14.86 -3.52 5.13
CA PRO A 327 -13.78 -2.61 4.75
C PRO A 327 -12.44 -3.09 5.33
N HIS A 328 -11.34 -2.84 4.62
CA HIS A 328 -10.02 -3.10 5.21
C HIS A 328 -9.77 -2.16 6.39
N GLN A 329 -9.07 -2.69 7.40
CA GLN A 329 -8.76 -1.92 8.60
C GLN A 329 -7.48 -1.10 8.38
N VAL A 330 -7.58 0.17 8.77
CA VAL A 330 -6.45 1.10 8.87
C VAL A 330 -6.23 1.39 10.36
N HIS A 331 -4.99 1.29 10.82
CA HIS A 331 -4.70 1.65 12.21
C HIS A 331 -4.99 3.14 12.46
N PRO A 332 -5.58 3.53 13.62
CA PRO A 332 -6.01 4.92 13.87
C PRO A 332 -4.91 5.97 13.75
N GLU A 333 -3.65 5.62 14.03
CA GLU A 333 -2.50 6.52 13.89
C GLU A 333 -1.87 6.51 12.50
N ASP A 334 -2.33 5.63 11.60
CA ASP A 334 -1.81 5.52 10.24
C ASP A 334 -2.62 6.38 9.27
N ARG A 335 -2.00 6.78 8.17
CA ARG A 335 -2.69 7.38 7.03
C ARG A 335 -2.62 6.45 5.84
N CYS A 336 -3.74 5.78 5.53
CA CYS A 336 -3.94 5.11 4.25
C CYS A 336 -4.23 6.15 3.17
N VAL A 337 -3.63 5.99 1.99
CA VAL A 337 -3.81 6.92 0.85
C VAL A 337 -4.65 6.34 -0.28
N TYR A 338 -5.22 5.19 -0.06
CA TYR A 338 -6.19 4.55 -0.95
C TYR A 338 -5.81 4.68 -2.44
N TRP A 339 -4.77 3.97 -2.87
CA TRP A 339 -4.49 3.87 -4.32
C TRP A 339 -5.76 3.44 -5.07
N PHE A 340 -6.53 2.53 -4.46
CA PHE A 340 -7.96 2.32 -4.65
C PHE A 340 -8.57 1.82 -3.33
N TYR A 341 -9.88 1.92 -3.21
CA TYR A 341 -10.59 1.40 -2.05
C TYR A 341 -10.84 -0.11 -2.21
N TYR A 342 -10.72 -0.87 -1.12
CA TYR A 342 -10.93 -2.31 -1.15
C TYR A 342 -11.75 -2.74 0.06
N PHE A 343 -12.77 -3.57 -0.17
CA PHE A 343 -13.52 -4.22 0.89
C PHE A 343 -13.83 -5.66 0.49
N ARG A 344 -14.20 -6.49 1.45
CA ARG A 344 -14.65 -7.86 1.22
C ARG A 344 -16.14 -7.97 1.46
N ILE A 345 -16.79 -8.91 0.80
CA ILE A 345 -18.13 -9.39 1.16
C ILE A 345 -18.01 -10.76 1.83
N GLN A 346 -18.85 -10.99 2.84
CA GLN A 346 -19.03 -12.32 3.45
C GLN A 346 -20.08 -13.07 2.63
N PRO A 347 -19.72 -14.16 1.92
CA PRO A 347 -20.66 -14.86 1.03
C PRO A 347 -21.92 -15.36 1.75
N GLU A 348 -21.79 -15.75 3.01
CA GLU A 348 -22.90 -16.22 3.87
C GLU A 348 -23.91 -15.15 4.25
N ALA A 349 -23.55 -13.87 4.15
CA ALA A 349 -24.43 -12.75 4.41
C ALA A 349 -25.28 -12.34 3.21
N PHE A 350 -25.02 -12.92 2.03
CA PHE A 350 -25.66 -12.50 0.79
C PHE A 350 -26.18 -13.69 -0.01
N ARG A 351 -27.33 -13.51 -0.66
CA ARG A 351 -27.91 -14.46 -1.63
C ARG A 351 -27.30 -14.39 -3.02
N CYS A 352 -26.12 -13.78 -3.15
CA CYS A 352 -25.40 -13.63 -4.41
C CYS A 352 -23.91 -13.89 -4.22
N ASP A 353 -23.23 -14.26 -5.28
CA ASP A 353 -21.78 -14.32 -5.31
C ASP A 353 -21.13 -12.92 -5.51
N ARG A 354 -19.81 -12.84 -5.32
CA ARG A 354 -19.06 -11.58 -5.53
C ARG A 354 -19.24 -11.02 -6.94
N ALA A 355 -19.31 -11.88 -7.97
CA ALA A 355 -19.44 -11.42 -9.35
C ALA A 355 -20.82 -10.77 -9.59
N GLN A 356 -21.88 -11.33 -9.01
CA GLN A 356 -23.21 -10.74 -9.03
C GLN A 356 -23.26 -9.43 -8.27
N PHE A 357 -22.67 -9.36 -7.06
CA PHE A 357 -22.57 -8.14 -6.26
C PHE A 357 -21.87 -7.02 -7.04
N VAL A 358 -20.72 -7.30 -7.64
CA VAL A 358 -19.95 -6.32 -8.44
C VAL A 358 -20.73 -5.89 -9.69
N ARG A 359 -21.42 -6.79 -10.38
CA ARG A 359 -22.28 -6.43 -11.53
C ARG A 359 -23.40 -5.46 -11.12
N ALA A 360 -24.05 -5.75 -10.00
CA ALA A 360 -25.12 -4.88 -9.49
C ALA A 360 -24.56 -3.52 -9.08
N LEU A 361 -23.42 -3.48 -8.39
CA LEU A 361 -22.77 -2.25 -7.98
C LEU A 361 -22.28 -1.41 -9.18
N ALA A 362 -21.78 -2.04 -10.23
CA ALA A 362 -21.41 -1.37 -11.47
C ALA A 362 -22.63 -0.81 -12.21
N ALA A 363 -23.78 -1.51 -12.18
CA ALA A 363 -25.03 -1.02 -12.74
C ALA A 363 -25.57 0.22 -11.99
N GLU A 364 -25.32 0.33 -10.68
CA GLU A 364 -25.60 1.53 -9.89
C GLU A 364 -24.70 2.72 -10.25
N GLY A 365 -23.70 2.55 -11.12
CA GLY A 365 -22.79 3.59 -11.60
C GLY A 365 -21.46 3.67 -10.86
N VAL A 366 -21.17 2.75 -9.95
CA VAL A 366 -19.91 2.72 -9.21
C VAL A 366 -18.80 2.13 -10.09
N PRO A 367 -17.65 2.79 -10.26
CA PRO A 367 -16.48 2.23 -10.95
C PRO A 367 -15.81 1.18 -10.05
N CYS A 368 -16.21 -0.08 -10.19
CA CYS A 368 -15.75 -1.19 -9.34
C CYS A 368 -15.36 -2.43 -10.15
N TYR A 369 -14.60 -3.32 -9.50
CA TYR A 369 -14.06 -4.54 -10.11
C TYR A 369 -14.02 -5.68 -9.07
N ALA A 370 -14.03 -6.92 -9.56
CA ALA A 370 -13.90 -8.12 -8.75
C ALA A 370 -12.44 -8.41 -8.39
N GLY A 371 -11.97 -7.82 -7.28
CA GLY A 371 -10.60 -7.97 -6.79
C GLY A 371 -9.57 -7.07 -7.48
N TYR A 372 -8.29 -7.28 -7.13
CA TYR A 372 -7.15 -6.55 -7.68
C TYR A 372 -6.39 -7.37 -8.73
N ILE A 373 -5.97 -8.57 -8.38
CA ILE A 373 -5.39 -9.58 -9.29
C ILE A 373 -6.31 -10.80 -9.31
N ALA A 374 -6.24 -11.59 -10.37
CA ALA A 374 -7.14 -12.75 -10.55
C ALA A 374 -6.81 -13.89 -9.57
N VAL A 375 -5.52 -14.16 -9.39
CA VAL A 375 -4.98 -15.22 -8.52
C VAL A 375 -3.74 -14.69 -7.77
N PRO A 376 -3.35 -15.28 -6.63
CA PRO A 376 -2.09 -14.92 -5.98
C PRO A 376 -0.89 -15.19 -6.89
N LEU A 377 0.19 -14.42 -6.80
CA LEU A 377 1.35 -14.56 -7.68
C LEU A 377 1.87 -15.99 -7.78
N HIS A 378 1.94 -16.73 -6.67
CA HIS A 378 2.40 -18.13 -6.70
C HIS A 378 1.49 -19.07 -7.47
N ARG A 379 0.25 -18.67 -7.78
CA ARG A 379 -0.70 -19.43 -8.63
C ARG A 379 -0.63 -19.04 -10.11
N GLU A 380 0.10 -17.98 -10.45
CA GLU A 380 0.31 -17.60 -11.85
C GLU A 380 1.03 -18.72 -12.62
N PRO A 381 0.73 -18.93 -13.91
CA PRO A 381 1.31 -20.03 -14.70
C PRO A 381 2.84 -20.09 -14.64
N VAL A 382 3.52 -18.94 -14.67
CA VAL A 382 4.98 -18.84 -14.62
C VAL A 382 5.56 -19.41 -13.34
N PHE A 383 4.87 -19.24 -12.20
CA PHE A 383 5.25 -19.81 -10.91
C PHE A 383 4.88 -21.30 -10.83
N GLN A 384 3.68 -21.68 -11.26
CA GLN A 384 3.24 -23.08 -11.24
C GLN A 384 4.11 -23.99 -12.11
N GLN A 385 4.60 -23.47 -13.23
CA GLN A 385 5.50 -24.18 -14.13
C GLN A 385 6.97 -24.04 -13.77
N HIS A 386 7.32 -23.16 -12.80
CA HIS A 386 8.70 -22.78 -12.48
C HIS A 386 9.48 -22.28 -13.71
N GLY A 387 8.77 -21.62 -14.64
CA GLY A 387 9.27 -21.29 -15.97
C GLY A 387 9.79 -19.86 -16.15
N PHE A 388 10.49 -19.29 -15.15
CA PHE A 388 10.82 -17.88 -15.10
C PHE A 388 11.75 -17.38 -16.22
N PHE A 389 12.61 -18.25 -16.75
CA PHE A 389 13.61 -17.92 -17.76
C PHE A 389 13.48 -18.84 -18.97
N ALA A 390 12.61 -18.47 -19.93
CA ALA A 390 12.30 -19.28 -21.11
C ALA A 390 11.95 -20.75 -20.78
N GLY A 391 11.09 -20.93 -19.79
CA GLY A 391 10.66 -22.26 -19.35
C GLY A 391 11.59 -22.96 -18.36
N ARG A 392 12.62 -22.28 -17.85
CA ARG A 392 13.63 -22.80 -16.92
C ARG A 392 13.68 -22.01 -15.63
N TRP A 393 14.22 -22.63 -14.58
CA TRP A 393 14.58 -21.96 -13.34
C TRP A 393 15.98 -22.43 -12.88
N PRO A 394 17.06 -21.72 -13.27
CA PRO A 394 18.44 -22.13 -12.96
C PRO A 394 18.69 -22.41 -11.48
N ALA A 395 18.15 -21.55 -10.57
CA ALA A 395 18.32 -21.77 -9.12
C ALA A 395 17.81 -23.15 -8.69
N ARG A 396 16.72 -23.65 -9.25
CA ARG A 396 16.19 -24.99 -8.95
C ARG A 396 16.98 -26.09 -9.67
N GLU A 397 17.34 -25.89 -10.92
CA GLU A 397 18.10 -26.84 -11.73
C GLU A 397 19.48 -27.14 -11.11
N PHE A 398 20.10 -26.14 -10.52
CA PHE A 398 21.41 -26.27 -9.82
C PHE A 398 21.27 -26.62 -8.34
N GLY A 399 20.08 -26.96 -7.85
CA GLY A 399 19.87 -27.41 -6.47
C GLY A 399 20.01 -26.31 -5.42
N LEU A 400 19.97 -25.02 -5.80
CA LEU A 400 20.07 -23.90 -4.86
C LEU A 400 18.78 -23.72 -4.05
N THR A 401 17.66 -24.20 -4.59
CA THR A 401 16.35 -24.19 -3.91
C THR A 401 15.56 -25.44 -4.18
N THR A 402 14.75 -25.85 -3.19
CA THR A 402 13.74 -26.90 -3.31
C THR A 402 12.31 -26.33 -3.38
N MET A 403 12.15 -25.01 -3.53
CA MET A 403 10.85 -24.36 -3.57
C MET A 403 9.96 -24.97 -4.65
N ASP A 404 8.76 -25.29 -4.26
CA ASP A 404 7.70 -25.83 -5.13
C ASP A 404 6.41 -25.01 -4.95
N TYR A 405 6.19 -24.08 -5.86
CA TYR A 405 5.02 -23.19 -5.81
C TYR A 405 3.70 -23.91 -6.03
N THR A 406 3.70 -25.14 -6.57
CA THR A 406 2.47 -25.94 -6.72
C THR A 406 1.90 -26.38 -5.36
N LYS A 407 2.77 -26.47 -4.34
CA LYS A 407 2.42 -26.86 -2.96
C LYS A 407 2.30 -25.68 -2.02
N HIS A 408 2.63 -24.47 -2.49
CA HIS A 408 2.60 -23.28 -1.65
C HIS A 408 1.15 -22.88 -1.34
N GLN A 409 0.87 -22.53 -0.09
CA GLN A 409 -0.46 -22.22 0.39
C GLN A 409 -0.47 -20.87 1.13
N THR A 410 -1.48 -20.07 0.82
CA THR A 410 -1.79 -18.80 1.47
C THR A 410 -3.32 -18.67 1.53
N PRO A 411 -3.97 -19.36 2.48
CA PRO A 411 -5.43 -19.51 2.51
C PRO A 411 -6.17 -18.19 2.70
N GLU A 412 -5.63 -17.27 3.52
CA GLU A 412 -6.28 -15.96 3.71
C GLU A 412 -6.19 -15.11 2.45
N VAL A 413 -5.07 -15.14 1.74
CA VAL A 413 -4.91 -14.49 0.43
C VAL A 413 -5.95 -14.98 -0.57
N GLU A 414 -6.17 -16.29 -0.65
CA GLU A 414 -7.19 -16.88 -1.54
C GLU A 414 -8.60 -16.41 -1.11
N ALA A 415 -8.87 -16.30 0.19
CA ALA A 415 -10.12 -15.77 0.71
C ALA A 415 -10.28 -14.27 0.37
N ILE A 416 -9.24 -13.45 0.57
CA ILE A 416 -9.24 -12.02 0.21
C ILE A 416 -9.56 -11.83 -1.28
N LEU A 417 -8.88 -12.58 -2.16
CA LEU A 417 -9.11 -12.47 -3.60
C LEU A 417 -10.48 -12.99 -4.02
N ARG A 418 -11.00 -14.04 -3.38
CA ARG A 418 -12.32 -14.61 -3.68
C ARG A 418 -13.47 -13.68 -3.31
N THR A 419 -13.33 -12.90 -2.22
CA THR A 419 -14.41 -12.08 -1.65
C THR A 419 -14.24 -10.59 -1.87
N GLY A 420 -13.10 -10.15 -2.39
CA GLY A 420 -12.73 -8.76 -2.49
C GLY A 420 -13.44 -7.99 -3.61
N VAL A 421 -13.80 -6.76 -3.31
CA VAL A 421 -14.36 -5.78 -4.24
C VAL A 421 -13.47 -4.54 -4.24
N ARG A 422 -12.97 -4.18 -5.42
CA ARG A 422 -12.17 -2.98 -5.63
C ARG A 422 -13.04 -1.85 -6.14
N VAL A 423 -12.98 -0.68 -5.50
CA VAL A 423 -13.66 0.54 -5.93
C VAL A 423 -12.61 1.58 -6.29
N VAL A 424 -12.78 2.23 -7.45
CA VAL A 424 -11.91 3.34 -7.84
C VAL A 424 -12.17 4.53 -6.91
N ILE A 425 -11.09 5.10 -6.38
CA ILE A 425 -11.11 6.34 -5.59
C ILE A 425 -9.96 7.22 -6.05
N HIS A 426 -10.20 8.52 -6.17
CA HIS A 426 -9.17 9.48 -6.56
C HIS A 426 -9.48 10.89 -6.04
N GLU A 427 -8.46 11.73 -6.02
CA GLU A 427 -8.49 13.09 -5.47
C GLU A 427 -9.45 14.05 -6.19
N GLY A 428 -9.89 13.74 -7.39
CA GLY A 428 -10.90 14.51 -8.13
C GLY A 428 -12.35 14.24 -7.71
N MET A 429 -12.59 13.28 -6.80
CA MET A 429 -13.88 13.01 -6.20
C MET A 429 -14.16 13.97 -5.04
N ASP A 430 -15.44 14.20 -4.76
CA ASP A 430 -15.92 14.94 -3.58
C ASP A 430 -16.67 14.03 -2.59
N GLU A 431 -17.05 14.57 -1.45
CA GLU A 431 -17.77 13.84 -0.41
C GLU A 431 -19.17 13.42 -0.86
N GLN A 432 -19.83 14.22 -1.70
CA GLN A 432 -21.16 13.89 -2.21
C GLN A 432 -21.11 12.69 -3.15
N TYR A 433 -20.07 12.61 -4.00
CA TYR A 433 -19.84 11.43 -4.85
C TYR A 433 -19.58 10.18 -4.00
N ILE A 434 -18.75 10.28 -2.96
CA ILE A 434 -18.48 9.16 -2.04
C ILE A 434 -19.74 8.75 -1.26
N ALA A 435 -20.58 9.71 -0.85
CA ALA A 435 -21.87 9.39 -0.23
C ALA A 435 -22.78 8.61 -1.19
N SER A 436 -22.82 8.98 -2.47
CA SER A 436 -23.56 8.24 -3.50
C SER A 436 -22.99 6.82 -3.74
N VAL A 437 -21.66 6.66 -3.69
CA VAL A 437 -21.01 5.34 -3.75
C VAL A 437 -21.39 4.48 -2.55
N ALA A 438 -21.39 5.05 -1.33
CA ALA A 438 -21.82 4.35 -0.13
C ALA A 438 -23.30 3.92 -0.21
N GLU A 439 -24.16 4.80 -0.71
CA GLU A 439 -25.57 4.49 -0.92
C GLU A 439 -25.77 3.34 -1.93
N ALA A 440 -24.99 3.33 -3.02
CA ALA A 440 -24.98 2.22 -3.97
C ALA A 440 -24.58 0.89 -3.30
N ILE A 441 -23.54 0.91 -2.46
CA ILE A 441 -23.11 -0.30 -1.72
C ILE A 441 -24.21 -0.76 -0.78
N ARG A 442 -24.85 0.17 -0.01
CA ARG A 442 -26.00 -0.13 0.87
C ARG A 442 -27.16 -0.75 0.12
N LYS A 443 -27.55 -0.13 -0.99
CA LYS A 443 -28.66 -0.58 -1.82
C LYS A 443 -28.42 -2.02 -2.33
N VAL A 444 -27.22 -2.31 -2.83
CA VAL A 444 -26.86 -3.65 -3.31
C VAL A 444 -26.79 -4.67 -2.17
N ALA A 445 -26.17 -4.27 -1.04
CA ALA A 445 -26.06 -5.12 0.16
C ALA A 445 -27.45 -5.49 0.72
N HIS A 446 -28.35 -4.53 0.89
CA HIS A 446 -29.72 -4.77 1.38
C HIS A 446 -30.53 -5.62 0.40
N HIS A 447 -30.39 -5.40 -0.92
CA HIS A 447 -31.09 -6.20 -1.92
C HIS A 447 -30.71 -7.68 -1.88
N TYR A 448 -29.42 -7.98 -1.67
CA TYR A 448 -28.91 -9.35 -1.62
C TYR A 448 -28.75 -9.90 -0.21
N ALA A 449 -29.16 -9.20 0.84
CA ALA A 449 -29.10 -9.72 2.20
C ALA A 449 -29.77 -11.11 2.32
N ALA A 450 -29.11 -12.06 3.00
CA ALA A 450 -29.56 -13.47 3.14
C ALA A 450 -30.82 -13.60 4.01
#